data_ea457af670752c92f15e3bc5cac62c40
#
_entry.id   ea457af670752c92f15e3bc5cac62c40
#
_cell.length_a   1.000
_cell.length_b   1.000
_cell.length_c   1.000
_cell.angle_alpha   90.00
_cell.angle_beta   90.00
_cell.angle_gamma   90.00
#
_symmetry.space_group_name_H-M   'P 1'
#
loop_
_entity.id
_entity.type
_entity.pdbx_description
1 polymer ?
#
loop_
_entity_poly.entity_id
_entity_poly.type
_entity_poly.pdbx_seq_one_letter_code
_entity_poly.pdbx_strand_id
1 'polypeptide(L)'
;MITAAALTALAACAFGVTAATADPGSDSDPIVTKSYVDSAIANALGSGTPSVSGDASYEVVFAEAGQKIIATGSTEMILRSGSALTVAPGSDGVSDMTRGIDMKNNYTVYANHLMLIPGDDGRGIRMQTDGYVMVRGSYEIQ
;
A
#
# COMPACT_ATOMS: atom_id res chain seq x y z
N MET A 1 43.15 -58.01 57.68
CA MET A 1 43.03 -58.98 56.59
C MET A 1 41.93 -58.48 55.68
N ILE A 2 42.27 -58.40 54.43
CA ILE A 2 41.38 -58.19 53.23
C ILE A 2 40.87 -56.76 53.07
N THR A 3 41.62 -56.04 52.30
CA THR A 3 41.33 -54.75 51.68
C THR A 3 40.34 -54.91 50.50
N ALA A 4 39.21 -54.24 50.53
CA ALA A 4 38.31 -54.11 49.41
C ALA A 4 38.57 -52.78 48.72
N ALA A 5 39.13 -52.82 47.53
CA ALA A 5 39.30 -51.65 46.70
C ALA A 5 37.96 -51.31 46.03
N ALA A 6 37.43 -50.15 46.37
CA ALA A 6 36.26 -49.61 45.69
C ALA A 6 36.71 -48.89 44.40
N LEU A 7 36.36 -49.44 43.26
CA LEU A 7 36.59 -48.87 41.96
C LEU A 7 35.42 -47.92 41.63
N THR A 8 35.61 -46.63 41.81
CA THR A 8 34.65 -45.61 41.37
C THR A 8 34.78 -45.38 39.88
N ALA A 9 33.86 -45.93 39.12
CA ALA A 9 33.74 -45.61 37.68
C ALA A 9 33.13 -44.22 37.52
N LEU A 10 33.94 -43.24 37.08
CA LEU A 10 33.50 -41.91 36.70
C LEU A 10 32.90 -42.00 35.28
N ALA A 11 31.58 -42.06 35.19
CA ALA A 11 30.89 -41.99 33.94
C ALA A 11 30.93 -40.54 33.44
N ALA A 12 31.84 -40.24 32.53
CA ALA A 12 31.86 -38.98 31.79
C ALA A 12 30.68 -38.98 30.76
N CYS A 13 29.59 -38.30 31.11
CA CYS A 13 28.56 -37.97 30.13
C CYS A 13 29.14 -36.95 29.14
N ALA A 14 29.67 -37.41 28.04
CA ALA A 14 29.96 -36.58 26.90
C ALA A 14 28.63 -36.14 26.27
N PHE A 15 28.10 -34.98 26.60
CA PHE A 15 27.10 -34.32 25.82
C PHE A 15 27.74 -33.95 24.47
N GLY A 16 27.54 -34.82 23.50
CA GLY A 16 27.83 -34.51 22.10
C GLY A 16 26.88 -33.41 21.66
N VAL A 17 27.35 -32.18 21.68
CA VAL A 17 26.69 -31.12 20.90
C VAL A 17 26.95 -31.46 19.44
N THR A 18 25.99 -32.17 18.82
CA THR A 18 25.94 -32.24 17.36
C THR A 18 25.53 -30.88 16.87
N ALA A 19 26.53 -30.03 16.57
CA ALA A 19 26.26 -28.90 15.70
C ALA A 19 25.72 -29.51 14.40
N ALA A 20 24.44 -29.30 14.14
CA ALA A 20 23.86 -29.60 12.85
C ALA A 20 24.51 -28.62 11.85
N THR A 21 25.66 -29.02 11.30
CA THR A 21 26.24 -28.37 10.15
C THR A 21 25.42 -28.82 8.94
N ALA A 22 24.31 -28.11 8.65
CA ALA A 22 23.72 -28.24 7.35
C ALA A 22 24.81 -27.80 6.36
N ASP A 23 25.21 -28.74 5.51
CA ASP A 23 26.23 -28.46 4.48
C ASP A 23 25.59 -27.47 3.49
N PRO A 24 26.14 -26.25 3.31
CA PRO A 24 25.55 -25.26 2.41
C PRO A 24 25.34 -25.84 1.01
N GLY A 25 24.11 -25.84 0.51
CA GLY A 25 23.73 -26.43 -0.79
C GLY A 25 23.23 -27.87 -0.71
N SER A 26 22.99 -28.41 0.49
CA SER A 26 22.28 -29.67 0.68
C SER A 26 20.76 -29.51 0.51
N ASP A 27 20.02 -30.61 0.41
CA ASP A 27 18.54 -30.59 0.37
C ASP A 27 17.91 -29.95 1.60
N SER A 28 18.63 -29.89 2.72
CA SER A 28 18.21 -29.27 3.97
C SER A 28 18.65 -27.80 4.13
N ASP A 29 19.60 -27.36 3.29
CA ASP A 29 20.07 -25.97 3.23
C ASP A 29 20.45 -25.61 1.79
N PRO A 30 19.46 -25.40 0.90
CA PRO A 30 19.71 -25.13 -0.51
C PRO A 30 20.34 -23.76 -0.73
N ILE A 31 21.50 -23.71 -1.35
CA ILE A 31 22.10 -22.47 -1.82
C ILE A 31 21.36 -22.02 -3.07
N VAL A 32 20.68 -20.87 -3.00
CA VAL A 32 20.09 -20.22 -4.17
C VAL A 32 21.05 -19.18 -4.74
N THR A 33 21.22 -19.17 -6.05
CA THR A 33 22.02 -18.16 -6.73
C THR A 33 21.26 -16.83 -6.78
N LYS A 34 22.01 -15.72 -6.81
CA LYS A 34 21.40 -14.39 -6.96
C LYS A 34 20.47 -14.34 -8.21
N SER A 35 20.88 -14.93 -9.32
CA SER A 35 20.09 -14.96 -10.55
C SER A 35 18.77 -15.73 -10.39
N TYR A 36 18.74 -16.80 -9.60
CA TYR A 36 17.52 -17.52 -9.30
C TYR A 36 16.58 -16.68 -8.46
N VAL A 37 17.10 -16.02 -7.42
CA VAL A 37 16.31 -15.11 -6.54
C VAL A 37 15.75 -13.94 -7.35
N ASP A 38 16.59 -13.30 -8.18
CA ASP A 38 16.15 -12.19 -9.02
C ASP A 38 15.06 -12.62 -10.00
N SER A 39 15.20 -13.82 -10.60
CA SER A 39 14.19 -14.37 -11.50
C SER A 39 12.91 -14.77 -10.77
N ALA A 40 13.01 -15.35 -9.57
CA ALA A 40 11.85 -15.73 -8.76
C ALA A 40 11.07 -14.47 -8.30
N ILE A 41 11.79 -13.42 -7.92
CA ILE A 41 11.20 -12.12 -7.57
C ILE A 41 10.53 -11.51 -8.81
N ALA A 42 11.20 -11.49 -9.96
CA ALA A 42 10.63 -10.96 -11.20
C ALA A 42 9.37 -11.73 -11.62
N ASN A 43 9.35 -13.05 -11.45
CA ASN A 43 8.19 -13.90 -11.76
C ASN A 43 7.05 -13.71 -10.73
N ALA A 44 7.38 -13.55 -9.43
CA ALA A 44 6.40 -13.34 -8.37
C ALA A 44 5.74 -11.96 -8.45
N LEU A 45 6.49 -10.97 -8.90
CA LEU A 45 5.99 -9.61 -9.16
C LEU A 45 5.23 -9.51 -10.49
N GLY A 46 5.21 -10.60 -11.29
CA GLY A 46 4.74 -10.58 -12.67
C GLY A 46 5.71 -9.80 -13.55
N SER A 47 5.51 -9.83 -14.85
CA SER A 47 6.28 -9.01 -15.80
C SER A 47 5.95 -7.49 -15.71
N GLY A 48 5.16 -7.11 -14.71
CA GLY A 48 5.00 -5.77 -14.23
C GLY A 48 5.82 -5.65 -12.95
N THR A 49 6.82 -4.81 -12.91
CA THR A 49 7.05 -4.04 -11.70
C THR A 49 5.67 -3.77 -11.13
N PRO A 50 5.41 -3.92 -9.79
CA PRO A 50 4.30 -3.20 -9.22
C PRO A 50 4.58 -1.74 -9.58
N SER A 51 4.15 -1.34 -10.74
CA SER A 51 3.90 0.05 -10.97
C SER A 51 2.81 0.32 -9.95
N VAL A 52 3.19 0.90 -8.83
CA VAL A 52 2.32 1.83 -8.16
C VAL A 52 2.03 2.85 -9.27
N SER A 53 1.09 2.51 -10.14
CA SER A 53 0.53 3.38 -11.17
C SER A 53 -0.44 4.29 -10.45
N GLY A 54 0.11 5.13 -9.68
CA GLY A 54 -0.35 6.29 -9.04
C GLY A 54 0.94 6.94 -8.62
N ASP A 55 1.36 7.96 -9.30
CA ASP A 55 2.45 8.78 -8.81
C ASP A 55 2.13 9.06 -7.34
N ALA A 56 3.03 8.66 -6.43
CA ALA A 56 2.82 8.86 -5.00
C ALA A 56 2.76 10.37 -4.65
N SER A 57 2.99 11.24 -5.63
CA SER A 57 2.92 12.69 -5.53
C SER A 57 1.53 13.22 -5.85
N TYR A 58 1.20 14.37 -5.27
CA TYR A 58 0.03 15.14 -5.67
C TYR A 58 0.35 15.94 -6.94
N GLU A 59 -0.54 15.87 -7.91
CA GLU A 59 -0.58 16.76 -9.04
C GLU A 59 -1.46 17.98 -8.74
N VAL A 60 -1.07 19.15 -9.22
CA VAL A 60 -1.88 20.37 -9.11
C VAL A 60 -2.62 20.59 -10.42
N VAL A 61 -3.92 20.43 -10.39
CA VAL A 61 -4.83 20.48 -11.53
C VAL A 61 -5.58 21.82 -11.49
N PHE A 62 -5.51 22.58 -12.59
CA PHE A 62 -6.41 23.70 -12.82
C PHE A 62 -7.69 23.18 -13.48
N ALA A 63 -8.84 23.59 -12.97
CA ALA A 63 -10.12 23.28 -13.57
C ALA A 63 -11.02 24.51 -13.61
N GLU A 64 -11.72 24.67 -14.73
CA GLU A 64 -12.63 25.78 -14.98
C GLU A 64 -14.01 25.54 -14.34
N ALA A 65 -14.76 26.59 -14.18
CA ALA A 65 -16.15 26.53 -13.71
C ALA A 65 -16.98 25.57 -14.60
N GLY A 66 -17.69 24.65 -14.00
CA GLY A 66 -18.51 23.64 -14.68
C GLY A 66 -17.80 22.33 -14.96
N GLN A 67 -16.47 22.31 -15.05
CA GLN A 67 -15.71 21.06 -15.23
C GLN A 67 -15.85 20.14 -14.04
N LYS A 68 -15.81 18.84 -14.34
CA LYS A 68 -15.81 17.78 -13.32
C LYS A 68 -14.46 17.09 -13.33
N ILE A 69 -13.94 16.83 -12.14
CA ILE A 69 -12.79 15.94 -11.92
C ILE A 69 -13.36 14.66 -11.34
N ILE A 70 -13.40 13.61 -12.14
CA ILE A 70 -14.00 12.30 -11.79
C ILE A 70 -12.88 11.30 -11.55
N ALA A 71 -12.95 10.59 -10.43
CA ALA A 71 -12.02 9.52 -10.10
C ALA A 71 -12.23 8.30 -11.02
N THR A 72 -11.15 7.76 -11.57
CA THR A 72 -11.13 6.53 -12.36
C THR A 72 -10.41 5.39 -11.63
N GLY A 73 -10.31 5.50 -10.31
CA GLY A 73 -9.67 4.56 -9.40
C GLY A 73 -9.61 5.14 -7.99
N SER A 74 -8.79 4.56 -7.14
CA SER A 74 -8.54 5.14 -5.81
C SER A 74 -7.89 6.51 -5.96
N THR A 75 -8.58 7.54 -5.53
CA THR A 75 -8.16 8.93 -5.75
C THR A 75 -8.37 9.76 -4.51
N GLU A 76 -7.38 10.59 -4.22
CA GLU A 76 -7.43 11.63 -3.19
C GLU A 76 -7.49 13.00 -3.86
N MET A 77 -8.33 13.88 -3.34
CA MET A 77 -8.50 15.23 -3.87
C MET A 77 -8.51 16.25 -2.74
N ILE A 78 -7.89 17.41 -2.97
CA ILE A 78 -7.90 18.54 -2.03
C ILE A 78 -8.18 19.80 -2.84
N LEU A 79 -9.33 20.44 -2.61
CA LEU A 79 -9.65 21.74 -3.21
C LEU A 79 -8.74 22.80 -2.60
N ARG A 80 -7.93 23.48 -3.41
CA ARG A 80 -6.99 24.51 -2.93
C ARG A 80 -7.51 25.93 -3.13
N SER A 81 -8.27 26.14 -4.21
CA SER A 81 -8.91 27.43 -4.48
C SER A 81 -10.16 27.25 -5.32
N GLY A 82 -10.98 28.27 -5.39
CA GLY A 82 -12.28 28.19 -6.04
C GLY A 82 -13.33 27.59 -5.11
N SER A 83 -14.44 27.18 -5.71
CA SER A 83 -15.54 26.48 -5.05
C SER A 83 -15.98 25.28 -5.88
N ALA A 84 -16.38 24.19 -5.22
CA ALA A 84 -16.78 22.96 -5.87
C ALA A 84 -17.92 22.27 -5.11
N LEU A 85 -18.65 21.43 -5.82
CA LEU A 85 -19.64 20.50 -5.27
C LEU A 85 -19.20 19.07 -5.53
N THR A 86 -19.57 18.17 -4.65
CA THR A 86 -19.36 16.74 -4.85
C THR A 86 -20.23 16.21 -5.99
N VAL A 87 -19.68 15.27 -6.75
CA VAL A 87 -20.39 14.39 -7.70
C VAL A 87 -20.42 13.01 -7.08
N ALA A 88 -21.61 12.52 -6.77
CA ALA A 88 -21.81 11.19 -6.17
C ALA A 88 -23.12 10.60 -6.74
N PRO A 89 -23.05 9.93 -7.90
CA PRO A 89 -24.25 9.48 -8.61
C PRO A 89 -24.97 8.32 -7.91
N GLY A 90 -24.25 7.57 -7.07
CA GLY A 90 -24.78 6.41 -6.36
C GLY A 90 -25.27 6.71 -4.93
N SER A 91 -25.44 5.64 -4.18
CA SER A 91 -25.78 5.70 -2.74
C SER A 91 -24.62 6.17 -1.88
N ASP A 92 -23.39 5.92 -2.35
CA ASP A 92 -22.18 6.25 -1.62
C ASP A 92 -21.76 7.70 -1.85
N GLY A 93 -21.18 8.30 -0.84
CA GLY A 93 -20.70 9.67 -0.90
C GLY A 93 -19.21 9.75 -1.23
N VAL A 94 -18.73 10.97 -1.42
CA VAL A 94 -17.30 11.28 -1.39
C VAL A 94 -16.90 11.43 0.07
N SER A 95 -15.93 10.67 0.53
CA SER A 95 -15.51 10.67 1.93
C SER A 95 -14.63 11.89 2.23
N ASP A 96 -15.13 12.81 3.07
CA ASP A 96 -14.34 13.91 3.63
C ASP A 96 -13.60 13.40 4.88
N MET A 97 -12.32 13.04 4.68
CA MET A 97 -11.47 12.47 5.71
C MET A 97 -11.14 13.48 6.82
N THR A 98 -11.19 14.77 6.50
CA THR A 98 -10.92 15.85 7.46
C THR A 98 -12.05 16.00 8.47
N ARG A 99 -13.30 15.78 8.04
CA ARG A 99 -14.49 15.88 8.88
C ARG A 99 -15.02 14.52 9.35
N GLY A 100 -14.59 13.43 8.72
CA GLY A 100 -15.07 12.08 9.00
C GLY A 100 -16.53 11.85 8.57
N ILE A 101 -16.94 12.40 7.43
CA ILE A 101 -18.30 12.28 6.88
C ILE A 101 -18.28 11.90 5.40
N ASP A 102 -19.33 11.24 4.94
CA ASP A 102 -19.58 10.99 3.53
C ASP A 102 -20.49 12.06 2.95
N MET A 103 -19.94 12.84 2.03
CA MET A 103 -20.64 13.92 1.34
C MET A 103 -21.44 13.35 0.16
N LYS A 104 -22.75 13.49 0.22
CA LYS A 104 -23.64 13.07 -0.87
C LYS A 104 -23.51 14.00 -2.08
N ASN A 105 -24.21 13.65 -3.16
CA ASN A 105 -24.21 14.46 -4.39
C ASN A 105 -24.58 15.93 -4.12
N ASN A 106 -23.90 16.86 -4.78
CA ASN A 106 -24.07 18.31 -4.64
C ASN A 106 -23.80 18.90 -3.24
N TYR A 107 -23.03 18.21 -2.42
CA TYR A 107 -22.51 18.80 -1.17
C TYR A 107 -21.38 19.78 -1.48
N THR A 108 -21.28 20.84 -0.69
CA THR A 108 -20.18 21.80 -0.79
C THR A 108 -18.87 21.16 -0.38
N VAL A 109 -17.88 21.23 -1.26
CA VAL A 109 -16.50 20.84 -0.98
C VAL A 109 -15.81 21.97 -0.25
N TYR A 110 -15.26 21.68 0.92
CA TYR A 110 -14.51 22.65 1.70
C TYR A 110 -13.05 22.71 1.27
N ALA A 111 -12.51 23.90 1.12
CA ALA A 111 -11.10 24.07 0.78
C ALA A 111 -10.19 23.48 1.86
N ASN A 112 -9.09 22.85 1.42
CA ASN A 112 -8.07 22.19 2.23
C ASN A 112 -8.56 20.96 3.00
N HIS A 113 -9.74 20.41 2.66
CA HIS A 113 -10.18 19.11 3.15
C HIS A 113 -9.68 17.99 2.25
N LEU A 114 -9.21 16.92 2.86
CA LEU A 114 -8.84 15.69 2.15
C LEU A 114 -10.11 14.88 1.83
N MET A 115 -10.36 14.71 0.56
CA MET A 115 -11.43 13.84 0.06
C MET A 115 -10.84 12.53 -0.44
N LEU A 116 -11.49 11.42 -0.13
CA LEU A 116 -11.12 10.09 -0.60
C LEU A 116 -12.25 9.49 -1.43
N ILE A 117 -11.89 8.96 -2.60
CA ILE A 117 -12.77 8.23 -3.50
C ILE A 117 -12.11 6.88 -3.77
N PRO A 118 -12.65 5.76 -3.24
CA PRO A 118 -11.96 4.48 -3.28
C PRO A 118 -12.06 3.72 -4.61
N GLY A 119 -12.92 4.14 -5.53
CA GLY A 119 -13.20 3.37 -6.75
C GLY A 119 -13.60 4.20 -7.96
N ASP A 120 -13.69 3.52 -9.10
CA ASP A 120 -14.17 4.05 -10.38
C ASP A 120 -15.68 3.85 -10.49
N ASP A 121 -16.45 4.75 -9.90
CA ASP A 121 -17.91 4.69 -9.85
C ASP A 121 -18.59 6.03 -10.21
N GLY A 122 -17.84 6.90 -10.88
CA GLY A 122 -18.31 8.20 -11.33
C GLY A 122 -18.35 9.27 -10.25
N ARG A 123 -17.76 9.00 -9.06
CA ARG A 123 -17.62 10.00 -8.02
C ARG A 123 -16.48 10.98 -8.31
N GLY A 124 -16.62 12.19 -7.80
CA GLY A 124 -15.64 13.25 -7.98
C GLY A 124 -16.13 14.57 -7.44
N ILE A 125 -15.64 15.64 -8.05
CA ILE A 125 -16.08 17.00 -7.76
C ILE A 125 -16.40 17.76 -9.05
N ARG A 126 -17.29 18.73 -8.96
CA ARG A 126 -17.61 19.67 -10.04
C ARG A 126 -17.27 21.08 -9.57
N MET A 127 -16.45 21.75 -10.34
CA MET A 127 -16.09 23.15 -10.05
C MET A 127 -17.28 24.08 -10.26
N GLN A 128 -17.48 24.99 -9.34
CA GLN A 128 -18.46 26.07 -9.45
C GLN A 128 -17.82 27.36 -9.95
N THR A 129 -16.55 27.55 -9.62
CA THR A 129 -15.70 28.64 -10.09
C THR A 129 -14.35 28.07 -10.47
N ASP A 130 -13.60 28.78 -11.31
CA ASP A 130 -12.24 28.41 -11.64
C ASP A 130 -11.39 28.21 -10.38
N GLY A 131 -10.52 27.22 -10.39
CA GLY A 131 -9.69 26.95 -9.24
C GLY A 131 -8.68 25.83 -9.43
N TYR A 132 -7.98 25.54 -8.34
CA TYR A 132 -6.95 24.52 -8.30
C TYR A 132 -7.35 23.40 -7.34
N VAL A 133 -7.11 22.18 -7.79
CA VAL A 133 -7.32 20.95 -7.02
C VAL A 133 -6.01 20.17 -7.01
N MET A 134 -5.58 19.73 -5.85
CA MET A 134 -4.51 18.74 -5.75
C MET A 134 -5.13 17.36 -5.84
N VAL A 135 -4.62 16.53 -6.74
CA VAL A 135 -5.12 15.17 -6.97
C VAL A 135 -3.97 14.18 -6.84
N ARG A 136 -4.23 13.07 -6.19
CA ARG A 136 -3.37 11.90 -6.15
C ARG A 136 -4.18 10.67 -6.50
N GLY A 137 -3.79 9.94 -7.53
CA GLY A 137 -4.51 8.80 -8.07
C GLY A 137 -4.95 9.03 -9.51
N SER A 138 -5.90 8.24 -9.98
CA SER A 138 -6.35 8.28 -11.37
C SER A 138 -7.65 9.09 -11.50
N TYR A 139 -7.71 9.98 -12.48
CA TYR A 139 -8.89 10.84 -12.69
C TYR A 139 -9.03 11.23 -14.16
N GLU A 140 -10.22 11.73 -14.50
CA GLU A 140 -10.55 12.36 -15.78
C GLU A 140 -11.18 13.73 -15.55
N ILE A 141 -10.92 14.66 -16.47
CA ILE A 141 -11.59 15.97 -16.52
C ILE A 141 -12.68 15.90 -17.60
N GLN A 142 -13.90 16.23 -17.21
CA GLN A 142 -15.09 16.22 -18.07
C GLN A 142 -15.75 17.61 -18.12
#